data_881f31f39cf408fad0c99e013746fe88
#
_entry.id   881f31f39cf408fad0c99e013746fe88
#
_cell.length_a   1.000
_cell.length_b   1.000
_cell.length_c   1.000
_cell.angle_alpha   90.00
_cell.angle_beta   90.00
_cell.angle_gamma   90.00
#
_symmetry.space_group_name_H-M   'P 1'
#
loop_
_entity.id
_entity.type
_entity.pdbx_description
1 polymer ?
#
loop_
_entity_poly.entity_id
_entity_poly.type
_entity_poly.pdbx_seq_one_letter_code
_entity_poly.pdbx_strand_id
1 'polypeptide(L)'
;MRIIEQKPTLIVLMGLQASGKTTFFERYLRDRGYVHINLDTLKTRNREILEVTRCLDQSLDCVIDNTNPTKDDRRRYIRPAKDKGYHIIGYFMQSKLAGCLERNDRRERQVPKKGILATFNKIEMPSLEEGFDELNFVSIEDGEFSISKWIEDEI
;
A
#
# COMPACT_ATOMS: atom_id res chain seq x y z
N MET A 1 28.96 4.70 -23.48
CA MET A 1 27.52 4.77 -23.28
C MET A 1 27.23 4.39 -21.83
N ARG A 2 26.68 5.31 -21.04
CA ARG A 2 26.27 4.99 -19.68
C ARG A 2 24.95 4.24 -19.71
N ILE A 3 24.95 3.02 -19.21
CA ILE A 3 23.72 2.29 -18.93
C ILE A 3 23.21 2.80 -17.59
N ILE A 4 22.09 3.50 -17.62
CA ILE A 4 21.42 3.91 -16.38
C ILE A 4 20.59 2.71 -15.93
N GLU A 5 21.04 2.04 -14.88
CA GLU A 5 20.26 1.00 -14.25
C GLU A 5 19.05 1.65 -13.58
N GLN A 6 17.84 1.22 -13.96
CA GLN A 6 16.64 1.64 -13.27
C GLN A 6 16.61 1.01 -11.89
N LYS A 7 16.35 1.83 -10.87
CA LYS A 7 16.14 1.34 -9.51
C LYS A 7 14.88 0.48 -9.46
N PRO A 8 14.89 -0.63 -8.71
CA PRO A 8 13.66 -1.35 -8.44
C PRO A 8 12.72 -0.48 -7.61
N THR A 9 11.44 -0.76 -7.73
CA THR A 9 10.38 0.03 -7.10
C THR A 9 9.63 -0.78 -6.06
N LEU A 10 9.46 -0.21 -4.88
CA LEU A 10 8.53 -0.68 -3.85
C LEU A 10 7.34 0.25 -3.81
N ILE A 11 6.14 -0.29 -3.95
CA ILE A 11 4.90 0.44 -3.76
C ILE A 11 4.28 0.00 -2.43
N VAL A 12 3.90 0.98 -1.61
CA VAL A 12 3.18 0.73 -0.34
C VAL A 12 1.77 1.28 -0.49
N LEU A 13 0.80 0.39 -0.51
CA LEU A 13 -0.61 0.75 -0.46
C LEU A 13 -1.03 0.92 1.00
N MET A 14 -1.82 1.94 1.27
CA MET A 14 -2.26 2.29 2.62
C MET A 14 -3.75 2.58 2.61
N GLY A 15 -4.44 2.25 3.67
CA GLY A 15 -5.85 2.59 3.83
C GLY A 15 -6.66 1.49 4.50
N LEU A 16 -7.88 1.85 4.88
CA LEU A 16 -8.82 0.92 5.54
C LEU A 16 -9.13 -0.29 4.67
N GLN A 17 -9.57 -1.35 5.33
CA GLN A 17 -10.21 -2.47 4.64
C GLN A 17 -11.35 -1.93 3.77
N ALA A 18 -11.52 -2.50 2.60
CA ALA A 18 -12.53 -2.08 1.62
C ALA A 18 -12.35 -0.65 1.06
N SER A 19 -11.15 -0.07 1.18
CA SER A 19 -10.83 1.23 0.56
C SER A 19 -10.45 1.12 -0.92
N GLY A 20 -10.33 -0.09 -1.45
CA GLY A 20 -10.06 -0.32 -2.87
C GLY A 20 -8.62 -0.67 -3.21
N LYS A 21 -7.77 -0.98 -2.23
CA LYS A 21 -6.35 -1.29 -2.46
C LYS A 21 -6.12 -2.42 -3.45
N THR A 22 -6.76 -3.56 -3.25
CA THR A 22 -6.60 -4.71 -4.13
C THR A 22 -7.14 -4.43 -5.54
N THR A 23 -8.27 -3.74 -5.64
CA THR A 23 -8.83 -3.33 -6.93
C THR A 23 -7.88 -2.36 -7.65
N PHE A 24 -7.27 -1.43 -6.92
CA PHE A 24 -6.27 -0.51 -7.47
C PHE A 24 -5.07 -1.28 -8.02
N PHE A 25 -4.55 -2.25 -7.26
CA PHE A 25 -3.47 -3.12 -7.73
C PHE A 25 -3.87 -3.85 -9.01
N GLU A 26 -5.05 -4.46 -9.04
CA GLU A 26 -5.52 -5.24 -10.19
C GLU A 26 -5.62 -4.39 -11.46
N ARG A 27 -6.12 -3.15 -11.34
CA ARG A 27 -6.33 -2.27 -12.50
C ARG A 27 -5.05 -1.61 -13.01
N TYR A 28 -4.15 -1.21 -12.12
CA TYR A 28 -3.03 -0.32 -12.50
C TYR A 28 -1.65 -0.93 -12.37
N LEU A 29 -1.48 -1.98 -11.57
CA LEU A 29 -0.16 -2.46 -11.20
C LEU A 29 0.12 -3.90 -11.62
N ARG A 30 -0.89 -4.76 -11.68
CA ARG A 30 -0.70 -6.19 -11.99
C ARG A 30 0.05 -6.40 -13.31
N ASP A 31 -0.37 -5.74 -14.36
CA ASP A 31 0.19 -5.93 -15.71
C ASP A 31 1.57 -5.30 -15.89
N ARG A 32 2.05 -4.56 -14.91
CA ARG A 32 3.39 -3.97 -14.92
C ARG A 32 4.47 -4.88 -14.34
N GLY A 33 4.11 -6.10 -13.94
CA GLY A 33 5.05 -7.08 -13.42
C GLY A 33 5.43 -6.94 -11.96
N TYR A 34 4.68 -6.17 -11.18
CA TYR A 34 4.90 -6.08 -9.74
C TYR A 34 4.51 -7.37 -9.03
N VAL A 35 5.36 -7.83 -8.12
CA VAL A 35 5.03 -8.93 -7.21
C VAL A 35 4.03 -8.40 -6.17
N HIS A 36 2.88 -9.03 -6.07
CA HIS A 36 1.83 -8.64 -5.12
C HIS A 36 2.05 -9.32 -3.78
N ILE A 37 2.31 -8.52 -2.75
CA ILE A 37 2.53 -9.01 -1.38
C ILE A 37 1.34 -8.58 -0.53
N ASN A 38 0.55 -9.56 -0.11
CA ASN A 38 -0.68 -9.36 0.66
C ASN A 38 -0.71 -10.36 1.81
N LEU A 39 -0.84 -9.86 3.04
CA LEU A 39 -0.81 -10.69 4.24
C LEU A 39 -1.97 -11.70 4.29
N ASP A 40 -3.16 -11.31 3.81
CA ASP A 40 -4.31 -12.21 3.78
C ASP A 40 -4.05 -13.43 2.89
N THR A 41 -3.34 -13.24 1.78
CA THR A 41 -2.94 -14.33 0.87
C THR A 41 -1.83 -15.18 1.47
N LEU A 42 -0.83 -14.55 2.08
CA LEU A 42 0.34 -15.23 2.63
C LEU A 42 0.06 -15.87 4.00
N LYS A 43 -0.97 -15.44 4.70
CA LYS A 43 -1.49 -15.98 5.96
C LYS A 43 -0.69 -15.61 7.21
N THR A 44 0.64 -15.54 7.15
CA THR A 44 1.46 -15.25 8.34
C THR A 44 2.50 -14.17 8.06
N ARG A 45 2.89 -13.45 9.12
CA ARG A 45 3.98 -12.47 9.06
C ARG A 45 5.31 -13.10 8.64
N ASN A 46 5.58 -14.31 9.07
CA ASN A 46 6.82 -15.01 8.68
C ASN A 46 6.87 -15.24 7.16
N ARG A 47 5.77 -15.68 6.57
CA ARG A 47 5.67 -15.87 5.11
C ARG A 47 5.81 -14.55 4.36
N GLU A 48 5.21 -13.48 4.89
CA GLU A 48 5.34 -12.15 4.32
C GLU A 48 6.78 -11.66 4.35
N ILE A 49 7.45 -11.78 5.49
CA ILE A 49 8.87 -11.40 5.63
C ILE A 49 9.74 -12.15 4.63
N LEU A 50 9.54 -13.47 4.48
CA LEU A 50 10.28 -14.28 3.52
C LEU A 50 10.05 -13.80 2.09
N GLU A 51 8.82 -13.49 1.72
CA GLU A 51 8.49 -13.01 0.38
C GLU A 51 9.07 -11.63 0.10
N VAL A 52 8.98 -10.70 1.06
CA VAL A 52 9.60 -9.38 0.96
C VAL A 52 11.11 -9.52 0.80
N THR A 53 11.75 -10.33 1.64
CA THR A 53 13.19 -10.56 1.58
C THR A 53 13.60 -11.12 0.21
N ARG A 54 12.86 -12.10 -0.31
CA ARG A 54 13.10 -12.65 -1.65
C ARG A 54 13.05 -11.55 -2.73
N CYS A 55 12.01 -10.73 -2.70
CA CYS A 55 11.87 -9.64 -3.67
C CYS A 55 13.02 -8.64 -3.58
N LEU A 56 13.38 -8.23 -2.37
CA LEU A 56 14.47 -7.26 -2.17
C LEU A 56 15.83 -7.82 -2.60
N ASP A 57 16.10 -9.09 -2.28
CA ASP A 57 17.37 -9.74 -2.65
C ASP A 57 17.52 -9.91 -4.16
N GLN A 58 16.41 -10.11 -4.87
CA GLN A 58 16.40 -10.27 -6.33
C GLN A 58 16.13 -8.96 -7.07
N SER A 59 16.03 -7.84 -6.38
CA SER A 59 15.73 -6.53 -6.96
C SER A 59 14.44 -6.52 -7.80
N LEU A 60 13.42 -7.21 -7.34
CA LEU A 60 12.13 -7.27 -8.00
C LEU A 60 11.25 -6.08 -7.58
N ASP A 61 10.48 -5.57 -8.52
CA ASP A 61 9.44 -4.58 -8.23
C ASP A 61 8.31 -5.27 -7.46
N CYS A 62 7.87 -4.67 -6.35
CA CYS A 62 6.85 -5.27 -5.52
C CYS A 62 5.88 -4.24 -4.92
N VAL A 63 4.69 -4.72 -4.58
CA VAL A 63 3.62 -3.93 -3.99
C VAL A 63 3.22 -4.56 -2.67
N ILE A 64 3.27 -3.78 -1.60
CA ILE A 64 2.75 -4.18 -0.29
C ILE A 64 1.28 -3.76 -0.20
N ASP A 65 0.39 -4.71 -0.30
CA ASP A 65 -1.06 -4.50 -0.28
C ASP A 65 -1.63 -4.95 1.08
N ASN A 66 -1.43 -4.11 2.09
CA ASN A 66 -1.97 -4.27 3.43
C ASN A 66 -2.57 -2.92 3.88
N THR A 67 -3.24 -2.88 5.02
CA THR A 67 -3.80 -1.62 5.53
C THR A 67 -2.72 -0.60 5.89
N ASN A 68 -1.57 -1.05 6.38
CA ASN A 68 -0.40 -0.23 6.71
C ASN A 68 -0.77 1.05 7.48
N PRO A 69 -1.49 0.94 8.61
CA PRO A 69 -2.12 2.10 9.22
C PRO A 69 -1.15 3.03 9.95
N THR A 70 -0.05 2.52 10.46
CA THR A 70 0.89 3.31 11.26
C THR A 70 2.22 3.50 10.55
N LYS A 71 2.97 4.52 10.96
CA LYS A 71 4.33 4.76 10.46
C LYS A 71 5.25 3.58 10.76
N ASP A 72 5.09 2.95 11.92
CA ASP A 72 5.88 1.76 12.28
C ASP A 72 5.55 0.57 11.37
N ASP A 73 4.28 0.35 11.03
CA ASP A 73 3.90 -0.70 10.10
C ASP A 73 4.56 -0.49 8.72
N ARG A 74 4.59 0.73 8.25
CA ARG A 74 5.18 1.08 6.96
C ARG A 74 6.70 1.01 6.98
N ARG A 75 7.32 1.39 8.09
CA ARG A 75 8.79 1.35 8.27
C ARG A 75 9.35 -0.06 8.05
N ARG A 76 8.58 -1.08 8.40
CA ARG A 76 8.95 -2.48 8.21
C ARG A 76 9.37 -2.79 6.78
N TYR A 77 8.74 -2.14 5.81
CA TYR A 77 9.00 -2.35 4.38
C TYR A 77 9.92 -1.27 3.81
N ILE A 78 9.70 -0.03 4.18
CA ILE A 78 10.41 1.12 3.61
C ILE A 78 11.90 1.06 3.95
N ARG A 79 12.23 0.80 5.20
CA ARG A 79 13.63 0.82 5.65
C ARG A 79 14.51 -0.22 4.94
N PRO A 80 14.16 -1.51 4.92
CA PRO A 80 14.98 -2.48 4.18
C PRO A 80 15.03 -2.20 2.69
N ALA A 81 13.96 -1.70 2.08
CA ALA A 81 13.94 -1.36 0.68
C ALA A 81 14.86 -0.16 0.38
N LYS A 82 14.86 0.87 1.23
CA LYS A 82 15.80 1.99 1.10
C LYS A 82 17.25 1.51 1.18
N ASP A 83 17.56 0.62 2.11
CA ASP A 83 18.92 0.07 2.25
C ASP A 83 19.37 -0.70 1.01
N LYS A 84 18.44 -1.22 0.23
CA LYS A 84 18.69 -1.92 -1.03
C LYS A 84 18.62 -1.01 -2.27
N GLY A 85 18.44 0.30 -2.08
CA GLY A 85 18.43 1.26 -3.18
C GLY A 85 17.12 1.36 -3.96
N TYR A 86 16.01 0.93 -3.37
CA TYR A 86 14.68 1.00 -4.00
C TYR A 86 14.15 2.42 -4.11
N HIS A 87 13.39 2.66 -5.17
CA HIS A 87 12.51 3.83 -5.29
C HIS A 87 11.20 3.50 -4.60
N ILE A 88 10.75 4.35 -3.67
CA ILE A 88 9.60 4.07 -2.80
C ILE A 88 8.42 4.96 -3.17
N ILE A 89 7.30 4.36 -3.56
CA ILE A 89 6.07 5.07 -3.90
C ILE A 89 4.96 4.67 -2.93
N GLY A 90 4.30 5.64 -2.33
CA GLY A 90 3.15 5.42 -1.49
C GLY A 90 1.85 5.85 -2.16
N TYR A 91 0.80 5.05 -1.98
CA TYR A 91 -0.57 5.41 -2.36
C TYR A 91 -1.47 5.27 -1.14
N PHE A 92 -1.98 6.37 -0.64
CA PHE A 92 -2.95 6.37 0.44
C PHE A 92 -4.35 6.40 -0.15
N MET A 93 -5.07 5.31 0.05
CA MET A 93 -6.46 5.19 -0.42
C MET A 93 -7.37 5.95 0.53
N GLN A 94 -8.23 6.82 0.00
CA GLN A 94 -9.18 7.57 0.81
C GLN A 94 -9.94 6.62 1.73
N SER A 95 -9.86 6.87 3.03
CA SER A 95 -10.37 5.97 4.06
C SER A 95 -11.52 6.60 4.83
N LYS A 96 -12.56 6.99 4.10
CA LYS A 96 -13.84 7.43 4.71
C LYS A 96 -14.53 6.21 5.31
N LEU A 97 -14.75 6.26 6.62
CA LEU A 97 -15.27 5.12 7.36
C LEU A 97 -16.62 4.62 6.80
N ALA A 98 -17.56 5.52 6.58
CA ALA A 98 -18.89 5.16 6.07
C ALA A 98 -18.82 4.43 4.72
N GLY A 99 -18.03 4.94 3.79
CA GLY A 99 -17.86 4.32 2.47
C GLY A 99 -17.18 2.97 2.54
N CYS A 100 -16.17 2.82 3.40
CA CYS A 100 -15.48 1.55 3.59
C CYS A 100 -16.40 0.50 4.23
N LEU A 101 -17.20 0.88 5.22
CA LEU A 101 -18.16 -0.02 5.84
C LEU A 101 -19.22 -0.49 4.84
N GLU A 102 -19.74 0.42 4.02
CA GLU A 102 -20.72 0.10 2.98
C GLU A 102 -20.16 -0.88 1.95
N ARG A 103 -18.94 -0.62 1.45
CA ARG A 103 -18.29 -1.53 0.51
C ARG A 103 -17.98 -2.89 1.13
N ASN A 104 -17.59 -2.91 2.41
CA ASN A 104 -17.35 -4.16 3.14
C ASN A 104 -18.61 -5.03 3.21
N ASP A 105 -19.77 -4.41 3.44
CA ASP A 105 -21.06 -5.14 3.52
C ASP A 105 -21.44 -5.80 2.18
N ARG A 106 -20.91 -5.29 1.06
CA ARG A 106 -21.17 -5.83 -0.29
C ARG A 106 -20.16 -6.90 -0.72
N ARG A 107 -19.11 -7.15 0.07
CA ARG A 107 -18.08 -8.12 -0.28
C ARG A 107 -18.52 -9.52 0.10
N GLU A 108 -18.13 -10.52 -0.72
CA GLU A 108 -18.28 -11.93 -0.36
C GLU A 108 -17.50 -12.25 0.92
N ARG A 109 -16.28 -11.74 1.02
CA ARG A 109 -15.40 -11.94 2.15
C ARG A 109 -15.34 -10.68 2.99
N GLN A 110 -16.27 -10.58 3.92
CA GLN A 110 -16.38 -9.43 4.81
C GLN A 110 -15.36 -9.49 5.95
N VAL A 111 -14.84 -8.33 6.31
CA VAL A 111 -14.05 -8.14 7.53
C VAL A 111 -15.03 -7.71 8.63
N PRO A 112 -14.92 -8.20 9.87
CA PRO A 112 -15.74 -7.72 10.96
C PRO A 112 -15.67 -6.20 11.12
N LYS A 113 -16.81 -5.55 11.30
CA LYS A 113 -16.89 -4.09 11.49
C LYS A 113 -15.95 -3.60 12.58
N LYS A 114 -15.83 -4.35 13.68
CA LYS A 114 -14.94 -4.04 14.79
C LYS A 114 -13.48 -3.91 14.34
N GLY A 115 -13.03 -4.76 13.41
CA GLY A 115 -11.70 -4.71 12.85
C GLY A 115 -11.46 -3.46 12.02
N ILE A 116 -12.46 -3.03 11.24
CA ILE A 116 -12.36 -1.80 10.43
C ILE A 116 -12.28 -0.58 11.36
N LEU A 117 -13.11 -0.53 12.40
CA LEU A 117 -13.09 0.56 13.39
C LEU A 117 -11.75 0.62 14.12
N ALA A 118 -11.19 -0.52 14.51
CA ALA A 118 -9.89 -0.58 15.17
C ALA A 118 -8.78 -0.04 14.26
N THR A 119 -8.79 -0.39 12.98
CA THR A 119 -7.83 0.12 12.01
C THR A 119 -8.00 1.62 11.80
N PHE A 120 -9.24 2.09 11.66
CA PHE A 120 -9.53 3.52 11.50
C PHE A 120 -8.95 4.35 12.65
N ASN A 121 -9.09 3.87 13.88
CA ASN A 121 -8.59 4.56 15.06
C ASN A 121 -7.06 4.58 15.16
N LYS A 122 -6.36 3.70 14.44
CA LYS A 122 -4.90 3.62 14.43
C LYS A 122 -4.25 4.41 13.31
N ILE A 123 -4.98 4.80 12.28
CA ILE A 123 -4.39 5.40 11.08
C ILE A 123 -3.60 6.65 11.45
N GLU A 124 -2.32 6.63 11.07
CA GLU A 124 -1.46 7.79 11.04
C GLU A 124 -1.30 8.24 9.61
N MET A 125 -1.53 9.52 9.33
CA MET A 125 -1.37 10.06 7.98
C MET A 125 0.07 9.92 7.52
N PRO A 126 0.31 9.48 6.28
CA PRO A 126 1.66 9.31 5.79
C PRO A 126 2.36 10.65 5.57
N SER A 127 3.69 10.60 5.56
CA SER A 127 4.54 11.76 5.34
C SER A 127 5.74 11.36 4.48
N LEU A 128 6.20 12.28 3.64
CA LEU A 128 7.41 12.06 2.85
C LEU A 128 8.63 11.74 3.72
N GLU A 129 8.66 12.25 4.95
CA GLU A 129 9.74 11.99 5.91
C GLU A 129 9.91 10.53 6.28
N GLU A 130 8.90 9.69 6.03
CA GLU A 130 9.00 8.24 6.27
C GLU A 130 9.94 7.55 5.30
N GLY A 131 10.33 8.21 4.22
CA GLY A 131 11.22 7.67 3.18
C GLY A 131 10.56 7.46 1.83
N PHE A 132 9.34 7.95 1.62
CA PHE A 132 8.71 7.92 0.31
C PHE A 132 9.41 8.89 -0.65
N ASP A 133 9.75 8.41 -1.84
CA ASP A 133 10.21 9.26 -2.93
C ASP A 133 9.05 9.93 -3.63
N GLU A 134 7.90 9.25 -3.69
CA GLU A 134 6.64 9.78 -4.19
C GLU A 134 5.52 9.34 -3.25
N LEU A 135 4.60 10.24 -2.96
CA LEU A 135 3.45 9.96 -2.11
C LEU A 135 2.20 10.53 -2.75
N ASN A 136 1.18 9.68 -2.90
CA ASN A 136 -0.02 10.00 -3.64
C ASN A 136 -1.27 9.72 -2.80
N PHE A 137 -2.31 10.49 -3.06
CA PHE A 137 -3.65 10.28 -2.52
C PHE A 137 -4.55 9.71 -3.60
N VAL A 138 -5.32 8.68 -3.27
CA VAL A 138 -6.23 8.02 -4.20
C VAL A 138 -7.64 8.08 -3.66
N SER A 139 -8.57 8.65 -4.43
CA SER A 139 -10.00 8.64 -4.10
C SER A 139 -10.77 7.85 -5.15
N ILE A 140 -11.98 7.41 -4.79
CA ILE A 140 -12.91 6.75 -5.70
C ILE A 140 -14.05 7.72 -5.96
N GLU A 141 -14.24 8.11 -7.22
CA GLU A 141 -15.31 8.99 -7.66
C GLU A 141 -16.06 8.32 -8.81
N ASP A 142 -17.36 8.09 -8.63
CA ASP A 142 -18.21 7.42 -9.65
C ASP A 142 -17.64 6.09 -10.16
N GLY A 143 -17.07 5.28 -9.26
CA GLY A 143 -16.46 4.00 -9.59
C GLY A 143 -15.08 4.09 -10.23
N GLU A 144 -14.54 5.28 -10.41
CA GLU A 144 -13.22 5.52 -10.99
C GLU A 144 -12.24 6.00 -9.92
N PHE A 145 -10.97 5.61 -10.09
CA PHE A 145 -9.91 6.09 -9.21
C PHE A 145 -9.39 7.45 -9.68
N SER A 146 -9.23 8.38 -8.74
CA SER A 146 -8.60 9.67 -8.96
C SER A 146 -7.32 9.74 -8.13
N ILE A 147 -6.18 9.98 -8.79
CA ILE A 147 -4.86 10.00 -8.16
C ILE A 147 -4.34 11.43 -8.16
N SER A 148 -3.93 11.92 -6.98
CA SER A 148 -3.31 13.23 -6.84
C SER A 148 -2.08 13.12 -5.94
N LYS A 149 -1.17 14.10 -6.04
CA LYS A 149 -0.02 14.14 -5.14
C LYS A 149 -0.48 14.43 -3.72
N TRP A 150 0.21 13.83 -2.76
CA TRP A 150 -0.03 14.08 -1.36
C TRP A 150 0.33 15.51 -0.99
N ILE A 151 -0.59 16.20 -0.29
CA ILE A 151 -0.37 17.56 0.22
C ILE A 151 -0.45 17.48 1.74
N GLU A 152 0.69 17.65 2.42
CA GLU A 152 0.80 17.42 3.87
C GLU A 152 0.00 18.41 4.70
N ASP A 153 -0.19 19.63 4.21
CA ASP A 153 -0.83 20.72 4.97
C ASP A 153 -2.35 20.86 4.74
N GLU A 154 -2.95 20.04 3.91
CA GLU A 154 -4.37 20.16 3.52
C GLU A 154 -5.28 19.05 4.08
N ILE A 155 -4.82 18.33 5.06
CA ILE A 155 -5.58 17.20 5.59
C ILE A 155 -6.00 17.45 7.02
#